data_8bd99c0cde7ad3fa9964370407a58964
#
_entry.id   8bd99c0cde7ad3fa9964370407a58964
#
_cell.length_a   1.000
_cell.length_b   1.000
_cell.length_c   1.000
_cell.angle_alpha   90.00
_cell.angle_beta   90.00
_cell.angle_gamma   90.00
#
_symmetry.space_group_name_H-M   'P 1'
#
loop_
_entity.id
_entity.type
_entity.pdbx_description
1 polymer ?
#
loop_
_entity_poly.entity_id
_entity_poly.type
_entity_poly.pdbx_seq_one_letter_code
_entity_poly.pdbx_strand_id
1 'polypeptide(L)'
;MAVMSTRTRHVALSRAGCACLAALALCASAQAQTAEERCLLDALRDAPPQTTVEALRAGCVDRRPIAPARVAPLPESLSAPVEAGQPTTGPTVGIVRDTPQGLSVAPVARSVPAGDSPVRRRIEEEGVLWGERFALLPHRPNYLLPISHVFEQPGTATAAPVQRNEIKFQISFKFPLTPPLYDGRLAVFFAYTGQSWWQAYNNQRSSPFREYSHEPELFASWAPGMRVLGWDWRVASAGFVHQSNGRSGEFSRSWNRLFAEMLLDRPGPWWIGIRPWWRIPESRKPSPDSPEGDDNPQITRYAGHGELRVGYVGGLDNWTLTLRRGLARDGKGAAQLDFSRPTGFSPNLRWYVQYFDGYGESLLDFQTRIRRIGVGVMLNDWF
;
A
#
# COMPACT_ATOMS: atom_id res chain seq x y z
N MET A 1 37.16 43.58 36.67
CA MET A 1 37.86 42.34 36.33
C MET A 1 36.87 41.18 36.56
N ALA A 2 36.21 40.71 35.53
CA ALA A 2 35.30 39.57 35.59
C ALA A 2 35.75 38.56 34.56
N VAL A 3 36.11 37.36 35.03
CA VAL A 3 36.62 36.26 34.23
C VAL A 3 35.43 35.50 33.65
N MET A 4 35.32 35.48 32.34
CA MET A 4 34.36 34.66 31.57
C MET A 4 34.85 33.21 31.51
N SER A 5 34.11 32.30 32.13
CA SER A 5 34.32 30.86 32.00
C SER A 5 33.43 30.30 30.88
N THR A 6 34.03 29.87 29.78
CA THR A 6 33.39 29.12 28.68
C THR A 6 33.24 27.67 29.08
N ARG A 7 31.98 27.22 29.30
CA ARG A 7 31.65 25.80 29.44
C ARG A 7 31.29 25.23 28.07
N THR A 8 32.18 24.41 27.56
CA THR A 8 31.92 23.51 26.41
C THR A 8 30.93 22.42 26.82
N ARG A 9 29.74 22.38 26.24
CA ARG A 9 28.80 21.28 26.40
C ARG A 9 29.12 20.19 25.38
N HIS A 10 29.60 19.05 25.86
CA HIS A 10 29.62 17.82 25.06
C HIS A 10 28.21 17.29 24.90
N VAL A 11 27.74 17.23 23.64
CA VAL A 11 26.51 16.55 23.28
C VAL A 11 26.78 15.05 23.29
N ALA A 12 26.23 14.35 24.26
CA ALA A 12 26.23 12.88 24.29
C ALA A 12 25.15 12.37 23.32
N LEU A 13 25.59 11.87 22.16
CA LEU A 13 24.71 11.10 21.28
C LEU A 13 24.29 9.81 21.98
N SER A 14 23.00 9.60 22.19
CA SER A 14 22.49 8.41 22.83
C SER A 14 22.76 7.17 21.96
N ARG A 15 23.31 6.14 22.60
CA ARG A 15 23.71 4.86 21.96
C ARG A 15 22.57 4.07 21.32
N ALA A 16 21.30 4.45 21.51
CA ALA A 16 20.13 3.79 20.96
C ALA A 16 19.86 4.13 19.49
N GLY A 17 20.22 5.33 19.02
CA GLY A 17 20.03 5.74 17.62
C GLY A 17 20.99 5.07 16.63
N CYS A 18 22.20 4.69 17.11
CA CYS A 18 23.19 4.04 16.26
C CYS A 18 22.90 2.56 15.95
N ALA A 19 22.15 1.87 16.81
CA ALA A 19 21.85 0.44 16.58
C ALA A 19 20.85 0.21 15.45
N CYS A 20 19.87 1.10 15.23
CA CYS A 20 18.91 0.96 14.13
C CYS A 20 19.52 1.34 12.77
N LEU A 21 20.42 2.32 12.72
CA LEU A 21 21.10 2.67 11.47
C LEU A 21 22.14 1.63 11.07
N ALA A 22 22.80 0.97 12.03
CA ALA A 22 23.72 -0.13 11.76
C ALA A 22 22.99 -1.39 11.25
N ALA A 23 21.76 -1.67 11.71
CA ALA A 23 20.94 -2.79 11.22
C ALA A 23 20.45 -2.56 9.78
N LEU A 24 20.14 -1.33 9.38
CA LEU A 24 19.78 -0.97 8.01
C LEU A 24 20.97 -0.96 7.06
N ALA A 25 22.17 -0.64 7.54
CA ALA A 25 23.41 -0.68 6.74
C ALA A 25 23.92 -2.10 6.50
N LEU A 26 23.59 -3.07 7.37
CA LEU A 26 24.00 -4.48 7.22
C LEU A 26 23.08 -5.28 6.27
N CYS A 27 21.91 -4.79 5.90
CA CYS A 27 21.06 -5.40 4.86
C CYS A 27 21.38 -4.93 3.43
N ALA A 28 22.27 -3.95 3.24
CA ALA A 28 22.58 -3.37 1.93
C ALA A 28 23.78 -3.99 1.22
N SER A 29 24.36 -5.10 1.70
CA SER A 29 25.56 -5.64 1.09
C SER A 29 25.65 -7.16 1.10
N ALA A 30 24.84 -7.81 0.28
CA ALA A 30 25.18 -9.13 -0.31
C ALA A 30 24.32 -9.39 -1.56
N GLN A 31 24.29 -8.47 -2.51
CA GLN A 31 24.00 -8.86 -3.89
C GLN A 31 25.28 -9.50 -4.42
N ALA A 32 25.27 -10.82 -4.59
CA ALA A 32 26.34 -11.51 -5.27
C ALA A 32 26.44 -10.93 -6.69
N GLN A 33 27.49 -10.17 -6.97
CA GLN A 33 27.77 -9.61 -8.29
C GLN A 33 27.73 -10.74 -9.33
N THR A 34 27.00 -10.54 -10.40
CA THR A 34 26.94 -11.50 -11.50
C THR A 34 28.34 -11.66 -12.13
N ALA A 35 28.59 -12.79 -12.80
CA ALA A 35 29.87 -13.02 -13.48
C ALA A 35 30.15 -11.93 -14.52
N GLU A 36 29.10 -11.36 -15.12
CA GLU A 36 29.17 -10.28 -16.10
C GLU A 36 29.55 -8.93 -15.47
N GLU A 37 29.00 -8.61 -14.29
CA GLU A 37 29.35 -7.40 -13.54
C GLU A 37 30.82 -7.43 -13.05
N ARG A 38 31.29 -8.58 -12.61
CA ARG A 38 32.70 -8.77 -12.22
C ARG A 38 33.63 -8.59 -13.41
N CYS A 39 33.30 -9.19 -14.56
CA CYS A 39 34.08 -9.04 -15.79
C CYS A 39 34.13 -7.58 -16.24
N LEU A 40 33.03 -6.86 -16.18
CA LEU A 40 32.95 -5.43 -16.54
C LEU A 40 33.77 -4.55 -15.59
N LEU A 41 33.73 -4.82 -14.31
CA LEU A 41 34.53 -4.08 -13.30
C LEU A 41 36.02 -4.32 -13.45
N ASP A 42 36.45 -5.54 -13.76
CA ASP A 42 37.85 -5.86 -14.00
C ASP A 42 38.33 -5.24 -15.32
N ALA A 43 37.51 -5.31 -16.39
CA ALA A 43 37.82 -4.69 -17.67
C ALA A 43 37.91 -3.14 -17.60
N LEU A 44 37.12 -2.50 -16.74
CA LEU A 44 37.17 -1.06 -16.51
C LEU A 44 38.47 -0.60 -15.79
N ARG A 45 39.07 -1.47 -14.98
CA ARG A 45 40.33 -1.13 -14.27
C ARG A 45 41.55 -1.00 -15.20
N ASP A 46 41.57 -1.82 -16.26
CA ASP A 46 42.71 -1.93 -17.16
C ASP A 46 42.44 -1.27 -18.54
N ALA A 47 41.28 -0.65 -18.72
CA ALA A 47 40.86 -0.07 -20.01
C ALA A 47 41.60 1.25 -20.32
N PRO A 48 42.09 1.45 -21.54
CA PRO A 48 42.59 2.74 -22.00
C PRO A 48 41.52 3.84 -21.93
N PRO A 49 41.93 5.13 -21.72
CA PRO A 49 40.96 6.22 -21.43
C PRO A 49 39.91 6.52 -22.53
N GLN A 50 40.03 5.92 -23.70
CA GLN A 50 39.10 6.11 -24.83
C GLN A 50 38.23 4.89 -25.14
N THR A 51 38.25 3.86 -24.30
CA THR A 51 37.45 2.64 -24.48
C THR A 51 35.99 2.87 -24.12
N THR A 52 35.06 2.58 -25.05
CA THR A 52 33.64 2.74 -24.82
C THR A 52 33.09 1.57 -23.96
N VAL A 53 32.04 1.84 -23.19
CA VAL A 53 31.38 0.82 -22.35
C VAL A 53 30.81 -0.33 -23.18
N GLU A 54 30.40 -0.06 -24.42
CA GLU A 54 29.94 -1.06 -25.38
C GLU A 54 31.04 -2.05 -25.80
N ALA A 55 32.25 -1.56 -26.05
CA ALA A 55 33.41 -2.41 -26.38
C ALA A 55 33.78 -3.32 -25.19
N LEU A 56 33.69 -2.80 -23.97
CA LEU A 56 33.96 -3.60 -22.75
C LEU A 56 32.89 -4.67 -22.52
N ARG A 57 31.61 -4.36 -22.80
CA ARG A 57 30.52 -5.33 -22.71
C ARG A 57 30.68 -6.46 -23.74
N ALA A 58 31.00 -6.13 -24.97
CA ALA A 58 31.22 -7.13 -26.01
C ALA A 58 32.33 -8.13 -25.62
N GLY A 59 33.44 -7.65 -25.05
CA GLY A 59 34.54 -8.50 -24.56
C GLY A 59 34.18 -9.39 -23.37
N CYS A 60 33.13 -9.04 -22.60
CA CYS A 60 32.63 -9.86 -21.48
C CYS A 60 31.58 -10.91 -21.89
N VAL A 61 30.80 -10.63 -22.94
CA VAL A 61 29.80 -11.58 -23.49
C VAL A 61 30.46 -12.79 -24.16
N ASP A 62 31.56 -12.57 -24.88
CA ASP A 62 32.28 -13.65 -25.59
C ASP A 62 33.01 -14.64 -24.65
N ARG A 63 33.14 -14.33 -23.36
CA ARG A 63 33.79 -15.22 -22.36
C ARG A 63 32.86 -16.20 -21.68
N ARG A 64 31.59 -16.30 -22.07
CA ARG A 64 30.69 -17.33 -21.55
C ARG A 64 31.10 -18.72 -22.06
N PRO A 65 31.28 -19.72 -21.20
CA PRO A 65 31.39 -21.09 -21.65
C PRO A 65 30.06 -21.50 -22.29
N ILE A 66 30.10 -21.77 -23.59
CA ILE A 66 28.94 -22.31 -24.34
C ILE A 66 28.76 -23.76 -23.88
N ALA A 67 27.77 -24.03 -23.03
CA ALA A 67 27.30 -25.36 -22.77
C ALA A 67 26.63 -25.89 -24.07
N PRO A 68 26.95 -27.10 -24.57
CA PRO A 68 26.37 -27.59 -25.80
C PRO A 68 24.88 -27.85 -25.63
N ALA A 69 24.07 -27.05 -26.34
CA ALA A 69 22.64 -27.28 -26.47
C ALA A 69 22.44 -28.59 -27.28
N ARG A 70 21.90 -29.61 -26.66
CA ARG A 70 21.37 -30.79 -27.39
C ARG A 70 20.10 -30.35 -28.11
N VAL A 71 20.21 -30.14 -29.40
CA VAL A 71 19.06 -29.97 -30.29
C VAL A 71 18.49 -31.37 -30.55
N ALA A 72 17.28 -31.60 -30.06
CA ALA A 72 16.48 -32.75 -30.48
C ALA A 72 15.82 -32.42 -31.84
N PRO A 73 15.76 -33.35 -32.80
CA PRO A 73 15.15 -33.07 -34.11
C PRO A 73 13.64 -32.94 -33.99
N LEU A 74 13.08 -31.93 -34.70
CA LEU A 74 11.65 -31.77 -34.92
C LEU A 74 11.08 -32.94 -35.75
N PRO A 75 9.90 -33.47 -35.39
CA PRO A 75 9.17 -34.32 -36.31
C PRO A 75 8.41 -33.49 -37.35
N GLU A 76 8.56 -33.93 -38.60
CA GLU A 76 7.85 -33.39 -39.76
C GLU A 76 6.33 -33.61 -39.69
N SER A 77 5.64 -32.61 -40.14
CA SER A 77 4.27 -32.50 -40.67
C SER A 77 3.33 -33.72 -40.63
N LEU A 78 2.14 -33.48 -40.10
CA LEU A 78 0.90 -34.10 -40.59
C LEU A 78 -0.19 -33.04 -40.71
N SER A 79 -0.49 -32.71 -41.95
CA SER A 79 -1.67 -31.96 -42.36
C SER A 79 -2.90 -32.86 -42.28
N ALA A 80 -3.89 -32.52 -41.48
CA ALA A 80 -5.23 -33.09 -41.58
C ALA A 80 -6.28 -31.98 -41.35
N PRO A 81 -7.43 -32.04 -42.03
CA PRO A 81 -8.38 -30.96 -42.12
C PRO A 81 -9.19 -30.79 -40.83
N VAL A 82 -9.44 -29.52 -40.45
CA VAL A 82 -10.23 -29.14 -39.28
C VAL A 82 -11.72 -29.22 -39.64
N GLU A 83 -12.43 -30.15 -39.01
CA GLU A 83 -13.88 -30.13 -38.92
C GLU A 83 -14.34 -29.07 -37.91
N ALA A 84 -15.34 -28.28 -38.33
CA ALA A 84 -15.95 -27.23 -37.52
C ALA A 84 -16.77 -27.84 -36.37
N GLY A 85 -16.24 -27.79 -35.17
CA GLY A 85 -16.94 -28.11 -33.92
C GLY A 85 -17.26 -26.86 -33.10
N GLN A 86 -18.48 -26.82 -32.59
CA GLN A 86 -19.13 -25.74 -31.85
C GLN A 86 -18.31 -25.17 -30.66
N PRO A 87 -18.54 -23.91 -30.25
CA PRO A 87 -17.79 -23.25 -29.20
C PRO A 87 -18.21 -23.76 -27.82
N THR A 88 -17.31 -24.44 -27.14
CA THR A 88 -17.43 -24.69 -25.70
C THR A 88 -16.90 -23.46 -24.95
N THR A 89 -17.78 -22.78 -24.22
CA THR A 89 -17.46 -21.69 -23.31
C THR A 89 -16.74 -22.22 -22.06
N GLY A 90 -15.41 -22.18 -22.08
CA GLY A 90 -14.58 -22.34 -20.89
C GLY A 90 -13.74 -21.10 -20.68
N PRO A 91 -13.46 -20.66 -19.43
CA PRO A 91 -12.64 -19.48 -19.20
C PRO A 91 -11.19 -19.78 -19.58
N THR A 92 -10.75 -19.20 -20.69
CA THR A 92 -9.33 -19.25 -21.07
C THR A 92 -8.59 -18.24 -20.21
N VAL A 93 -7.95 -18.72 -19.15
CA VAL A 93 -6.91 -17.96 -18.44
C VAL A 93 -5.71 -17.93 -19.38
N GLY A 94 -5.55 -16.85 -20.11
CA GLY A 94 -4.35 -16.60 -20.90
C GLY A 94 -3.16 -16.32 -19.98
N ILE A 95 -2.41 -17.37 -19.65
CA ILE A 95 -1.07 -17.20 -19.07
C ILE A 95 -0.18 -16.75 -20.22
N VAL A 96 0.11 -15.45 -20.29
CA VAL A 96 1.19 -14.95 -21.13
C VAL A 96 2.50 -15.35 -20.42
N ARG A 97 3.07 -16.47 -20.83
CA ARG A 97 4.46 -16.82 -20.53
C ARG A 97 5.32 -16.14 -21.59
N ASP A 98 6.38 -15.51 -21.11
CA ASP A 98 7.48 -14.89 -21.85
C ASP A 98 7.26 -13.45 -22.32
N THR A 99 7.40 -12.54 -21.35
CA THR A 99 8.02 -11.24 -21.61
C THR A 99 9.09 -10.99 -20.53
N PRO A 100 10.31 -10.59 -20.89
CA PRO A 100 11.34 -10.28 -19.90
C PRO A 100 10.96 -8.99 -19.17
N GLN A 101 10.83 -9.08 -17.84
CA GLN A 101 10.93 -7.96 -16.91
C GLN A 101 9.92 -6.82 -17.07
N GLY A 102 8.67 -7.07 -16.72
CA GLY A 102 7.70 -6.03 -16.38
C GLY A 102 7.13 -6.30 -14.99
N LEU A 103 6.91 -5.26 -14.19
CA LEU A 103 6.09 -5.34 -12.98
C LEU A 103 4.72 -5.93 -13.37
N SER A 104 4.46 -7.16 -12.94
CA SER A 104 3.15 -7.77 -13.14
C SER A 104 2.17 -7.08 -12.19
N VAL A 105 1.40 -6.14 -12.73
CA VAL A 105 0.28 -5.53 -12.00
C VAL A 105 -0.88 -6.53 -12.03
N ALA A 106 -1.39 -6.89 -10.86
CA ALA A 106 -2.55 -7.76 -10.75
C ALA A 106 -3.70 -7.27 -11.64
N PRO A 107 -4.39 -8.14 -12.36
CA PRO A 107 -5.52 -7.73 -13.19
C PRO A 107 -6.62 -7.10 -12.31
N VAL A 108 -7.18 -6.00 -12.79
CA VAL A 108 -8.30 -5.32 -12.12
C VAL A 108 -9.48 -6.28 -12.01
N ALA A 109 -10.05 -6.34 -10.84
CA ALA A 109 -11.16 -7.21 -10.50
C ALA A 109 -12.30 -7.14 -11.54
N ARG A 110 -12.62 -8.28 -12.14
CA ARG A 110 -13.80 -8.45 -12.98
C ARG A 110 -15.04 -8.48 -12.09
N SER A 111 -16.21 -8.16 -12.65
CA SER A 111 -17.48 -8.29 -11.93
C SER A 111 -17.63 -9.70 -11.32
N VAL A 112 -18.03 -9.75 -10.04
CA VAL A 112 -18.25 -11.03 -9.35
C VAL A 112 -19.41 -11.75 -10.01
N PRO A 113 -19.25 -12.98 -10.53
CA PRO A 113 -20.38 -13.78 -11.01
C PRO A 113 -21.40 -14.01 -9.89
N ALA A 114 -22.67 -14.13 -10.26
CA ALA A 114 -23.72 -14.48 -9.30
C ALA A 114 -23.37 -15.80 -8.61
N GLY A 115 -23.26 -15.80 -7.28
CA GLY A 115 -22.89 -16.97 -6.48
C GLY A 115 -21.41 -17.05 -6.09
N ASP A 116 -20.53 -16.20 -6.60
CA ASP A 116 -19.16 -16.09 -6.17
C ASP A 116 -19.02 -15.23 -4.88
N SER A 117 -17.86 -15.26 -4.25
CA SER A 117 -17.55 -14.63 -2.98
C SER A 117 -16.43 -13.61 -3.15
N PRO A 118 -16.65 -12.33 -2.84
CA PRO A 118 -15.68 -11.28 -3.13
C PRO A 118 -14.33 -11.50 -2.45
N VAL A 119 -14.32 -11.84 -1.15
CA VAL A 119 -13.07 -12.02 -0.40
C VAL A 119 -12.34 -13.27 -0.86
N ARG A 120 -13.07 -14.37 -1.13
CA ARG A 120 -12.46 -15.60 -1.65
C ARG A 120 -11.74 -15.33 -2.96
N ARG A 121 -12.42 -14.69 -3.93
CA ARG A 121 -11.82 -14.36 -5.22
C ARG A 121 -10.56 -13.53 -5.05
N ARG A 122 -10.59 -12.53 -4.16
CA ARG A 122 -9.44 -11.70 -3.86
C ARG A 122 -8.25 -12.52 -3.35
N ILE A 123 -8.49 -13.46 -2.44
CA ILE A 123 -7.45 -14.36 -1.90
C ILE A 123 -6.87 -15.23 -3.02
N GLU A 124 -7.72 -15.75 -3.90
CA GLU A 124 -7.31 -16.58 -5.04
C GLU A 124 -6.43 -15.77 -6.02
N GLU A 125 -6.83 -14.55 -6.38
CA GLU A 125 -6.04 -13.64 -7.22
C GLU A 125 -4.69 -13.28 -6.59
N GLU A 126 -4.65 -12.96 -5.30
CA GLU A 126 -3.41 -12.70 -4.57
C GLU A 126 -2.52 -13.95 -4.50
N GLY A 127 -3.11 -15.13 -4.34
CA GLY A 127 -2.40 -16.41 -4.29
C GLY A 127 -1.63 -16.70 -5.57
N VAL A 128 -2.17 -16.35 -6.74
CA VAL A 128 -1.48 -16.51 -8.03
C VAL A 128 -0.20 -15.66 -8.09
N LEU A 129 -0.22 -14.46 -7.50
CA LEU A 129 0.92 -13.54 -7.51
C LEU A 129 1.95 -13.83 -6.42
N TRP A 130 1.58 -14.58 -5.41
CA TRP A 130 2.45 -14.83 -4.24
C TRP A 130 3.75 -15.55 -4.55
N GLY A 131 3.73 -16.41 -5.57
CA GLY A 131 4.92 -17.16 -6.03
C GLY A 131 5.90 -16.33 -6.86
N GLU A 132 5.54 -15.13 -7.27
CA GLU A 132 6.37 -14.26 -8.08
C GLU A 132 7.48 -13.61 -7.25
N ARG A 133 8.69 -13.49 -7.84
CA ARG A 133 9.88 -12.97 -7.15
C ARG A 133 9.70 -11.56 -6.60
N PHE A 134 8.83 -10.75 -7.22
CA PHE A 134 8.52 -9.36 -6.86
C PHE A 134 7.01 -9.16 -6.71
N ALA A 135 6.36 -10.00 -5.88
CA ALA A 135 4.94 -9.87 -5.63
C ALA A 135 4.63 -8.57 -4.87
N LEU A 136 4.14 -7.57 -5.58
CA LEU A 136 3.58 -6.35 -4.99
C LEU A 136 2.07 -6.43 -5.10
N LEU A 137 1.41 -6.69 -3.97
CA LEU A 137 -0.04 -6.87 -3.90
C LEU A 137 -0.71 -5.56 -3.48
N PRO A 138 -1.89 -5.23 -3.99
CA PRO A 138 -2.64 -4.10 -3.46
C PRO A 138 -3.09 -4.41 -2.03
N HIS A 139 -3.00 -3.40 -1.14
CA HIS A 139 -3.38 -3.53 0.27
C HIS A 139 -4.70 -2.81 0.56
N ARG A 140 -4.75 -1.51 0.29
CA ARG A 140 -5.94 -0.66 0.33
C ARG A 140 -6.20 -0.07 -1.07
N PRO A 141 -7.34 0.60 -1.32
CA PRO A 141 -7.61 1.22 -2.60
C PRO A 141 -6.49 2.16 -3.07
N ASN A 142 -6.12 2.06 -4.36
CA ASN A 142 -5.18 2.97 -5.01
C ASN A 142 -5.95 3.93 -5.90
N TYR A 143 -6.03 5.19 -5.53
CA TYR A 143 -6.86 6.16 -6.22
C TYR A 143 -6.21 7.52 -6.38
N LEU A 144 -6.69 8.26 -7.37
CA LEU A 144 -6.45 9.67 -7.60
C LEU A 144 -7.80 10.38 -7.75
N LEU A 145 -8.06 11.36 -6.89
CA LEU A 145 -9.22 12.24 -6.89
C LEU A 145 -8.76 13.66 -7.29
N PRO A 146 -8.69 13.97 -8.59
CA PRO A 146 -8.30 15.31 -9.05
C PRO A 146 -9.27 16.37 -8.54
N ILE A 147 -10.55 16.06 -8.44
CA ILE A 147 -11.56 16.95 -7.91
C ILE A 147 -11.97 16.43 -6.52
N SER A 148 -11.50 17.12 -5.49
CA SER A 148 -11.82 16.80 -4.10
C SER A 148 -12.22 18.09 -3.39
N HIS A 149 -13.51 18.23 -3.07
CA HIS A 149 -14.10 19.44 -2.48
C HIS A 149 -14.45 19.25 -1.02
N VAL A 150 -14.00 20.17 -0.17
CA VAL A 150 -14.36 20.23 1.25
C VAL A 150 -15.47 21.26 1.46
N PHE A 151 -16.59 20.86 2.04
CA PHE A 151 -17.73 21.73 2.26
C PHE A 151 -17.49 22.74 3.39
N GLU A 152 -16.79 22.32 4.46
CA GLU A 152 -16.33 23.21 5.52
C GLU A 152 -14.88 23.62 5.27
N GLN A 153 -14.49 24.80 5.78
CA GLN A 153 -13.10 25.22 5.73
C GLN A 153 -12.25 24.19 6.51
N PRO A 154 -11.23 23.57 5.92
CA PRO A 154 -10.29 22.75 6.68
C PRO A 154 -9.71 23.54 7.82
N GLY A 155 -9.47 22.90 8.96
CA GLY A 155 -8.96 23.58 10.15
C GLY A 155 -7.67 24.34 9.89
N THR A 156 -7.45 25.39 10.69
CA THR A 156 -6.32 26.32 10.57
C THR A 156 -4.98 25.74 11.05
N ALA A 157 -4.86 24.42 11.18
CA ALA A 157 -3.62 23.77 11.58
C ALA A 157 -2.44 23.96 10.58
N THR A 158 -2.65 24.72 9.51
CA THR A 158 -1.59 25.17 8.62
C THR A 158 -1.45 26.69 8.71
N ALA A 159 -0.24 27.20 8.80
CA ALA A 159 0.08 28.63 8.79
C ALA A 159 -0.34 29.36 7.48
N ALA A 160 -1.11 28.69 6.61
CA ALA A 160 -1.45 29.13 5.27
C ALA A 160 -2.94 28.99 4.98
N PRO A 161 -3.56 29.95 4.27
CA PRO A 161 -4.92 29.80 3.77
C PRO A 161 -5.00 28.55 2.89
N VAL A 162 -5.89 27.63 3.24
CA VAL A 162 -6.15 26.38 2.53
C VAL A 162 -7.37 26.57 1.64
N GLN A 163 -7.29 26.12 0.39
CA GLN A 163 -8.44 26.12 -0.51
C GLN A 163 -9.33 24.91 -0.24
N ARG A 164 -10.63 25.03 -0.55
CA ARG A 164 -11.59 23.94 -0.41
C ARG A 164 -11.42 22.83 -1.45
N ASN A 165 -10.83 23.17 -2.60
CA ASN A 165 -10.55 22.23 -3.67
C ASN A 165 -9.09 21.79 -3.59
N GLU A 166 -8.88 20.50 -3.55
CA GLU A 166 -7.54 19.88 -3.55
C GLU A 166 -7.56 18.56 -4.31
N ILE A 167 -6.40 18.08 -4.65
CA ILE A 167 -6.22 16.70 -5.15
C ILE A 167 -5.99 15.79 -3.96
N LYS A 168 -6.76 14.71 -3.84
CA LYS A 168 -6.52 13.65 -2.86
C LYS A 168 -6.11 12.38 -3.58
N PHE A 169 -5.05 11.72 -3.10
CA PHE A 169 -4.65 10.43 -3.65
C PHE A 169 -4.13 9.49 -2.58
N GLN A 170 -4.20 8.21 -2.88
CA GLN A 170 -3.70 7.14 -2.03
C GLN A 170 -2.96 6.12 -2.87
N ILE A 171 -1.81 5.69 -2.35
CA ILE A 171 -1.02 4.57 -2.87
C ILE A 171 -0.88 3.57 -1.73
N SER A 172 -1.24 2.31 -1.98
CA SER A 172 -1.19 1.28 -0.97
C SER A 172 -0.83 -0.07 -1.55
N PHE A 173 0.14 -0.73 -0.93
CA PHE A 173 0.60 -2.04 -1.34
C PHE A 173 1.02 -2.87 -0.13
N LYS A 174 1.08 -4.17 -0.32
CA LYS A 174 1.69 -5.14 0.61
C LYS A 174 2.55 -6.14 -0.14
N PHE A 175 3.49 -6.72 0.55
CA PHE A 175 4.26 -7.85 0.03
C PHE A 175 4.49 -8.89 1.13
N PRO A 176 4.52 -10.18 0.76
CA PRO A 176 4.77 -11.25 1.72
C PRO A 176 6.24 -11.22 2.17
N LEU A 177 6.47 -11.33 3.47
CA LEU A 177 7.79 -11.50 4.07
C LEU A 177 8.15 -12.96 4.26
N THR A 178 7.16 -13.85 4.24
CA THR A 178 7.34 -15.29 4.37
C THR A 178 6.68 -16.01 3.21
N PRO A 179 7.18 -17.20 2.83
CA PRO A 179 6.38 -18.10 2.03
C PRO A 179 5.09 -18.47 2.78
N PRO A 180 4.09 -19.05 2.09
CA PRO A 180 2.91 -19.57 2.76
C PRO A 180 3.30 -20.64 3.79
N LEU A 181 2.87 -20.46 5.04
CA LEU A 181 3.12 -21.36 6.17
C LEU A 181 1.85 -22.13 6.52
N TYR A 182 1.97 -23.26 7.23
CA TYR A 182 0.85 -24.09 7.68
C TYR A 182 -0.15 -24.42 6.56
N ASP A 183 0.32 -25.10 5.53
CA ASP A 183 -0.46 -25.46 4.34
C ASP A 183 -1.09 -24.26 3.62
N GLY A 184 -0.36 -23.16 3.59
CA GLY A 184 -0.79 -21.94 2.91
C GLY A 184 -1.78 -21.07 3.70
N ARG A 185 -2.05 -21.41 4.95
CA ARG A 185 -3.04 -20.68 5.76
C ARG A 185 -2.51 -19.45 6.49
N LEU A 186 -1.20 -19.36 6.70
CA LEU A 186 -0.57 -18.27 7.44
C LEU A 186 0.51 -17.60 6.61
N ALA A 187 0.58 -16.28 6.65
CA ALA A 187 1.69 -15.51 6.12
C ALA A 187 1.92 -14.22 6.89
N VAL A 188 3.14 -13.72 6.83
CA VAL A 188 3.53 -12.42 7.37
C VAL A 188 3.73 -11.45 6.21
N PHE A 189 3.17 -10.26 6.37
CA PHE A 189 3.22 -9.19 5.37
C PHE A 189 3.82 -7.93 5.96
N PHE A 190 4.53 -7.21 5.10
CA PHE A 190 4.72 -5.78 5.26
C PHE A 190 3.77 -5.06 4.30
N ALA A 191 3.11 -4.01 4.77
CA ALA A 191 2.31 -3.14 3.93
C ALA A 191 2.67 -1.67 4.17
N TYR A 192 2.38 -0.86 3.17
CA TYR A 192 2.53 0.58 3.24
C TYR A 192 1.34 1.25 2.59
N THR A 193 0.78 2.24 3.29
CA THR A 193 -0.24 3.15 2.74
C THR A 193 0.25 4.58 2.87
N GLY A 194 0.35 5.26 1.73
CA GLY A 194 0.61 6.69 1.65
C GLY A 194 -0.63 7.42 1.18
N GLN A 195 -1.06 8.45 1.93
CA GLN A 195 -2.20 9.27 1.58
C GLN A 195 -1.78 10.73 1.55
N SER A 196 -2.26 11.48 0.56
CA SER A 196 -1.84 12.86 0.36
C SER A 196 -3.01 13.77 0.00
N TRP A 197 -2.96 14.99 0.51
CA TRP A 197 -3.87 16.09 0.23
C TRP A 197 -3.08 17.26 -0.36
N TRP A 198 -3.21 17.44 -1.66
CA TRP A 198 -2.40 18.36 -2.45
C TRP A 198 -3.22 19.58 -2.88
N GLN A 199 -2.80 20.78 -2.46
CA GLN A 199 -3.38 22.07 -2.84
C GLN A 199 -2.94 22.47 -4.26
N ALA A 200 -3.09 21.58 -5.23
CA ALA A 200 -2.59 21.73 -6.60
C ALA A 200 -3.13 23.01 -7.29
N TYR A 201 -4.31 23.46 -6.89
CA TYR A 201 -4.98 24.62 -7.46
C TYR A 201 -4.62 25.94 -6.74
N ASN A 202 -3.81 25.89 -5.68
CA ASN A 202 -3.42 27.06 -4.89
C ASN A 202 -2.17 27.73 -5.46
N ASN A 203 -2.34 28.52 -6.52
CA ASN A 203 -1.27 29.23 -7.22
C ASN A 203 -0.60 30.33 -6.37
N GLN A 204 -1.26 30.82 -5.32
CA GLN A 204 -0.69 31.84 -4.44
C GLN A 204 0.47 31.33 -3.58
N ARG A 205 0.66 30.00 -3.49
CA ARG A 205 1.64 29.37 -2.61
C ARG A 205 2.41 28.21 -3.26
N SER A 206 2.64 28.25 -4.56
CA SER A 206 3.38 27.19 -5.28
C SER A 206 2.79 25.79 -5.06
N SER A 207 1.45 25.68 -4.99
CA SER A 207 0.71 24.43 -4.92
C SER A 207 1.23 23.45 -3.85
N PRO A 208 1.24 23.80 -2.54
CA PRO A 208 1.84 22.97 -1.50
C PRO A 208 0.99 21.74 -1.19
N PHE A 209 1.61 20.72 -0.65
CA PHE A 209 0.86 19.67 0.03
C PHE A 209 0.36 20.15 1.39
N ARG A 210 -0.94 20.04 1.64
CA ARG A 210 -1.54 20.35 2.94
C ARG A 210 -1.10 19.32 3.97
N GLU A 211 -1.15 18.04 3.60
CA GLU A 211 -0.75 16.94 4.45
C GLU A 211 -0.33 15.70 3.67
N TYR A 212 0.50 14.91 4.32
CA TYR A 212 0.82 13.53 3.99
C TYR A 212 0.46 12.64 5.17
N SER A 213 0.09 11.41 4.91
CA SER A 213 -0.02 10.35 5.91
C SER A 213 0.75 9.14 5.43
N HIS A 214 1.68 8.67 6.24
CA HIS A 214 2.47 7.47 6.02
C HIS A 214 2.04 6.42 7.02
N GLU A 215 1.63 5.24 6.54
CA GLU A 215 1.13 4.17 7.38
C GLU A 215 1.80 2.84 7.00
N PRO A 216 3.04 2.56 7.48
CA PRO A 216 3.65 1.25 7.41
C PRO A 216 3.00 0.30 8.41
N GLU A 217 2.75 -0.95 7.96
CA GLU A 217 2.14 -2.02 8.74
C GLU A 217 2.98 -3.29 8.67
N LEU A 218 3.08 -4.03 9.77
CA LEU A 218 3.65 -5.37 9.85
C LEU A 218 2.62 -6.27 10.48
N PHE A 219 2.18 -7.32 9.78
CA PHE A 219 1.12 -8.18 10.28
C PHE A 219 1.21 -9.61 9.80
N ALA A 220 0.68 -10.51 10.62
CA ALA A 220 0.39 -11.88 10.22
C ALA A 220 -1.07 -11.97 9.75
N SER A 221 -1.31 -12.74 8.70
CA SER A 221 -2.64 -13.01 8.16
C SER A 221 -2.87 -14.53 8.10
N TRP A 222 -4.00 -14.96 8.59
CA TRP A 222 -4.40 -16.37 8.66
C TRP A 222 -5.76 -16.57 8.00
N ALA A 223 -5.92 -17.71 7.32
CA ALA A 223 -7.19 -18.17 6.73
C ALA A 223 -7.89 -19.17 7.68
N PRO A 224 -8.84 -18.74 8.54
CA PRO A 224 -9.48 -19.61 9.54
C PRO A 224 -10.28 -20.76 8.91
N GLY A 225 -10.92 -20.50 7.77
CA GLY A 225 -11.80 -21.48 7.11
C GLY A 225 -13.03 -21.83 7.94
N MET A 226 -13.48 -20.93 8.82
CA MET A 226 -14.62 -21.12 9.70
C MET A 226 -15.85 -20.36 9.22
N ARG A 227 -17.04 -20.77 9.72
CA ARG A 227 -18.29 -20.09 9.48
C ARG A 227 -18.83 -19.48 10.77
N VAL A 228 -19.20 -18.19 10.75
CA VAL A 228 -19.71 -17.45 11.89
C VAL A 228 -21.03 -16.78 11.49
N LEU A 229 -22.11 -17.09 12.15
CA LEU A 229 -23.44 -16.53 11.90
C LEU A 229 -23.88 -16.56 10.42
N GLY A 230 -23.52 -17.63 9.70
CA GLY A 230 -23.85 -17.79 8.27
C GLY A 230 -22.88 -17.09 7.30
N TRP A 231 -21.84 -16.43 7.79
CA TRP A 231 -20.76 -15.83 7.01
C TRP A 231 -19.49 -16.68 7.09
N ASP A 232 -18.78 -16.79 5.99
CA ASP A 232 -17.49 -17.44 5.93
C ASP A 232 -16.41 -16.48 6.41
N TRP A 233 -15.71 -16.83 7.48
CA TRP A 233 -14.56 -16.07 7.97
C TRP A 233 -13.33 -16.43 7.15
N ARG A 234 -12.99 -15.57 6.19
CA ARG A 234 -11.94 -15.82 5.20
C ARG A 234 -10.56 -15.43 5.69
N VAL A 235 -10.46 -14.28 6.38
CA VAL A 235 -9.18 -13.72 6.80
C VAL A 235 -9.27 -13.27 8.24
N ALA A 236 -8.27 -13.65 9.03
CA ALA A 236 -7.93 -13.09 10.31
C ALA A 236 -6.53 -12.51 10.23
N SER A 237 -6.35 -11.23 10.54
CA SER A 237 -5.03 -10.61 10.59
C SER A 237 -4.81 -9.95 11.93
N ALA A 238 -3.55 -9.90 12.37
CA ALA A 238 -3.15 -9.13 13.55
C ALA A 238 -1.74 -8.57 13.34
N GLY A 239 -1.51 -7.36 13.82
CA GLY A 239 -0.24 -6.72 13.60
C GLY A 239 -0.09 -5.36 14.27
N PHE A 240 1.00 -4.72 13.87
CA PHE A 240 1.39 -3.39 14.30
C PHE A 240 1.30 -2.43 13.12
N VAL A 241 0.87 -1.20 13.40
CA VAL A 241 0.85 -0.11 12.45
C VAL A 241 1.37 1.17 13.10
N HIS A 242 2.30 1.80 12.42
CA HIS A 242 2.74 3.17 12.69
C HIS A 242 2.04 4.10 11.70
N GLN A 243 1.54 5.25 12.17
CA GLN A 243 1.02 6.27 11.27
C GLN A 243 1.59 7.62 11.66
N SER A 244 2.13 8.35 10.68
CA SER A 244 2.72 9.67 10.88
C SER A 244 2.55 10.57 9.67
N ASN A 245 2.61 11.88 9.88
CA ASN A 245 2.58 12.86 8.81
C ASN A 245 3.97 13.37 8.38
N GLY A 246 5.04 12.83 8.95
CA GLY A 246 6.42 13.18 8.60
C GLY A 246 6.81 14.64 8.89
N ARG A 247 6.00 15.38 9.66
CA ARG A 247 6.29 16.75 10.05
C ARG A 247 7.00 16.79 11.40
N SER A 248 7.61 17.95 11.69
CA SER A 248 8.27 18.24 12.97
C SER A 248 7.57 19.39 13.71
N GLY A 249 7.94 19.57 14.99
CA GLY A 249 7.43 20.65 15.82
C GLY A 249 5.93 20.54 16.13
N GLU A 250 5.25 21.66 16.17
CA GLU A 250 3.81 21.74 16.51
C GLU A 250 2.88 21.05 15.51
N PHE A 251 3.34 20.81 14.27
CA PHE A 251 2.59 20.12 13.22
C PHE A 251 2.89 18.62 13.14
N SER A 252 3.79 18.11 13.96
CA SER A 252 4.06 16.69 14.07
C SER A 252 2.83 15.94 14.53
N ARG A 253 2.47 14.86 13.83
CA ARG A 253 1.41 13.95 14.21
C ARG A 253 1.84 12.54 13.93
N SER A 254 1.82 11.72 14.98
CA SER A 254 2.12 10.28 14.86
C SER A 254 1.38 9.49 15.93
N TRP A 255 1.13 8.23 15.68
CA TRP A 255 0.67 7.27 16.66
C TRP A 255 0.93 5.84 16.25
N ASN A 256 1.05 4.99 17.25
CA ASN A 256 1.32 3.57 17.11
C ASN A 256 0.12 2.76 17.58
N ARG A 257 -0.24 1.69 16.83
CA ARG A 257 -1.40 0.83 17.14
C ARG A 257 -1.05 -0.63 16.96
N LEU A 258 -1.62 -1.46 17.82
CA LEU A 258 -1.85 -2.87 17.52
C LEU A 258 -3.25 -2.99 16.91
N PHE A 259 -3.41 -3.82 15.92
CA PHE A 259 -4.71 -4.08 15.33
C PHE A 259 -4.99 -5.57 15.17
N ALA A 260 -6.26 -5.90 15.13
CA ALA A 260 -6.76 -7.16 14.59
C ALA A 260 -7.73 -6.86 13.45
N GLU A 261 -7.87 -7.78 12.50
CA GLU A 261 -8.79 -7.64 11.39
C GLU A 261 -9.49 -8.97 11.10
N MET A 262 -10.76 -8.88 10.79
CA MET A 262 -11.58 -9.99 10.36
C MET A 262 -12.26 -9.61 9.05
N LEU A 263 -12.12 -10.46 8.01
CA LEU A 263 -12.87 -10.36 6.77
C LEU A 263 -13.81 -11.54 6.62
N LEU A 264 -15.07 -11.22 6.40
CA LEU A 264 -16.14 -12.19 6.22
C LEU A 264 -16.83 -11.94 4.89
N ASP A 265 -17.23 -13.00 4.24
CA ASP A 265 -18.12 -12.95 3.09
C ASP A 265 -19.11 -14.13 3.10
N ARG A 266 -19.92 -14.18 2.08
CA ARG A 266 -20.82 -15.31 1.78
C ARG A 266 -21.01 -15.37 0.28
N PRO A 267 -21.53 -16.48 -0.28
CA PRO A 267 -21.93 -16.50 -1.67
C PRO A 267 -22.85 -15.33 -1.99
N GLY A 268 -22.48 -14.56 -3.02
CA GLY A 268 -23.15 -13.31 -3.41
C GLY A 268 -22.27 -12.07 -3.23
N PRO A 269 -22.81 -10.87 -3.38
CA PRO A 269 -22.02 -9.65 -3.55
C PRO A 269 -21.51 -9.00 -2.26
N TRP A 270 -21.86 -9.53 -1.08
CA TRP A 270 -21.62 -8.85 0.19
C TRP A 270 -20.40 -9.36 0.93
N TRP A 271 -19.67 -8.43 1.53
CA TRP A 271 -18.58 -8.71 2.47
C TRP A 271 -18.60 -7.73 3.65
N ILE A 272 -17.96 -8.14 4.76
CA ILE A 272 -17.83 -7.36 5.98
C ILE A 272 -16.37 -7.42 6.44
N GLY A 273 -15.81 -6.27 6.79
CA GLY A 273 -14.51 -6.11 7.43
C GLY A 273 -14.67 -5.47 8.80
N ILE A 274 -14.05 -6.05 9.80
CA ILE A 274 -14.04 -5.51 11.18
C ILE A 274 -12.58 -5.38 11.56
N ARG A 275 -12.13 -4.17 11.90
CA ARG A 275 -10.74 -3.89 12.26
C ARG A 275 -10.66 -3.02 13.52
N PRO A 276 -10.69 -3.60 14.72
CA PRO A 276 -10.38 -2.92 15.95
C PRO A 276 -8.89 -2.64 16.09
N TRP A 277 -8.54 -1.60 16.85
CA TRP A 277 -7.17 -1.28 17.20
C TRP A 277 -7.03 -0.74 18.60
N TRP A 278 -5.84 -0.93 19.17
CA TRP A 278 -5.41 -0.39 20.44
C TRP A 278 -4.24 0.54 20.22
N ARG A 279 -4.39 1.77 20.65
CA ARG A 279 -3.29 2.71 20.65
C ARG A 279 -2.24 2.28 21.66
N ILE A 280 -0.98 2.27 21.24
CA ILE A 280 0.16 2.13 22.16
C ILE A 280 0.37 3.48 22.83
N PRO A 281 0.28 3.58 24.16
CA PRO A 281 0.49 4.84 24.86
C PRO A 281 1.91 5.37 24.69
N GLU A 282 2.04 6.67 24.55
CA GLU A 282 3.31 7.38 24.50
C GLU A 282 3.39 8.37 25.67
N SER A 283 4.61 8.70 26.12
CA SER A 283 4.83 9.68 27.18
C SER A 283 4.36 11.06 26.73
N ARG A 284 3.87 11.87 27.67
CA ARG A 284 3.51 13.25 27.36
C ARG A 284 4.73 14.03 26.89
N LYS A 285 4.55 14.87 25.84
CA LYS A 285 5.60 15.78 25.39
C LYS A 285 6.01 16.73 26.51
N PRO A 286 7.32 16.90 26.74
CA PRO A 286 7.82 17.92 27.67
C PRO A 286 7.51 19.35 27.24
N SER A 287 7.54 19.60 25.92
CA SER A 287 7.16 20.89 25.28
C SER A 287 6.54 20.61 23.90
N PRO A 288 5.79 21.56 23.32
CA PRO A 288 5.20 21.39 21.98
C PRO A 288 6.24 21.08 20.89
N ASP A 289 7.44 21.61 21.02
CA ASP A 289 8.54 21.45 20.06
C ASP A 289 9.40 20.21 20.33
N SER A 290 9.11 19.44 21.40
CA SER A 290 9.87 18.23 21.71
C SER A 290 9.73 17.21 20.58
N PRO A 291 10.83 16.60 20.10
CA PRO A 291 10.77 15.51 19.13
C PRO A 291 10.29 14.20 19.76
N GLU A 292 10.27 14.11 21.09
CA GLU A 292 9.84 12.94 21.84
C GLU A 292 8.51 13.18 22.54
N GLY A 293 7.69 12.12 22.59
CA GLY A 293 6.40 12.11 23.30
C GLY A 293 5.20 12.19 22.39
N ASP A 294 4.03 12.14 23.04
CA ASP A 294 2.72 12.03 22.38
C ASP A 294 2.31 13.30 21.63
N ASP A 295 2.27 13.21 20.31
CA ASP A 295 1.79 14.28 19.42
C ASP A 295 0.26 14.48 19.47
N ASN A 296 -0.48 13.40 19.82
CA ASN A 296 -1.93 13.33 19.61
C ASN A 296 -2.65 12.69 20.78
N PRO A 297 -2.59 13.20 22.00
CA PRO A 297 -3.13 12.53 23.19
C PRO A 297 -4.62 12.19 23.10
N GLN A 298 -5.38 12.87 22.26
CA GLN A 298 -6.82 12.67 22.09
C GLN A 298 -7.23 11.98 20.79
N ILE A 299 -6.28 11.44 20.01
CA ILE A 299 -6.57 10.94 18.66
C ILE A 299 -7.65 9.86 18.64
N THR A 300 -7.67 8.96 19.63
CA THR A 300 -8.67 7.88 19.73
C THR A 300 -10.09 8.37 19.99
N ARG A 301 -10.26 9.57 20.57
CA ARG A 301 -11.56 10.21 20.74
C ARG A 301 -12.20 10.57 19.40
N TYR A 302 -11.37 10.93 18.40
CA TYR A 302 -11.80 11.40 17.08
C TYR A 302 -11.66 10.34 16.00
N ALA A 303 -10.51 9.71 15.87
CA ALA A 303 -10.25 8.67 14.88
C ALA A 303 -10.87 7.31 15.24
N GLY A 304 -11.25 7.11 16.51
CA GLY A 304 -11.92 5.90 16.95
C GLY A 304 -10.97 4.80 17.44
N HIS A 305 -11.58 3.64 17.75
CA HIS A 305 -10.91 2.43 18.23
C HIS A 305 -11.05 1.27 17.25
N GLY A 306 -11.55 1.52 16.04
CA GLY A 306 -11.75 0.53 15.01
C GLY A 306 -12.59 1.05 13.87
N GLU A 307 -12.64 0.24 12.83
CA GLU A 307 -13.50 0.47 11.67
C GLU A 307 -14.34 -0.76 11.36
N LEU A 308 -15.57 -0.52 10.94
CA LEU A 308 -16.47 -1.49 10.34
C LEU A 308 -16.60 -1.12 8.87
N ARG A 309 -16.34 -2.07 7.98
CA ARG A 309 -16.53 -1.93 6.54
C ARG A 309 -17.61 -2.89 6.07
N VAL A 310 -18.52 -2.40 5.26
CA VAL A 310 -19.54 -3.22 4.60
C VAL A 310 -19.46 -2.93 3.11
N GLY A 311 -19.20 -3.94 2.33
CA GLY A 311 -19.05 -3.81 0.88
C GLY A 311 -20.02 -4.64 0.09
N TYR A 312 -20.37 -4.11 -1.08
CA TYR A 312 -21.17 -4.73 -2.10
C TYR A 312 -20.43 -4.72 -3.43
N VAL A 313 -20.21 -5.89 -4.01
CA VAL A 313 -19.55 -6.07 -5.30
C VAL A 313 -20.52 -6.78 -6.24
N GLY A 314 -21.22 -6.03 -7.06
CA GLY A 314 -22.27 -6.61 -7.90
C GLY A 314 -22.34 -6.00 -9.29
N GLY A 315 -22.37 -6.84 -10.32
CA GLY A 315 -22.34 -6.41 -11.70
C GLY A 315 -21.09 -5.64 -12.03
N LEU A 316 -21.22 -4.35 -12.39
CA LEU A 316 -20.10 -3.43 -12.65
C LEU A 316 -19.80 -2.52 -11.45
N ASP A 317 -20.70 -2.47 -10.46
CA ASP A 317 -20.68 -1.48 -9.39
C ASP A 317 -20.15 -2.07 -8.09
N ASN A 318 -19.20 -1.36 -7.47
CA ASN A 318 -18.74 -1.67 -6.14
C ASN A 318 -19.06 -0.49 -5.21
N TRP A 319 -19.52 -0.83 -4.03
CA TRP A 319 -19.84 0.10 -2.96
C TRP A 319 -19.17 -0.35 -1.67
N THR A 320 -18.60 0.58 -0.94
CA THR A 320 -18.03 0.30 0.39
C THR A 320 -18.45 1.41 1.35
N LEU A 321 -19.08 1.02 2.46
CA LEU A 321 -19.34 1.91 3.59
C LEU A 321 -18.35 1.59 4.70
N THR A 322 -17.56 2.58 5.09
CA THR A 322 -16.62 2.50 6.23
C THR A 322 -17.12 3.38 7.37
N LEU A 323 -17.28 2.80 8.54
CA LEU A 323 -17.71 3.47 9.75
C LEU A 323 -16.61 3.38 10.81
N ARG A 324 -16.27 4.51 11.45
CA ARG A 324 -15.33 4.60 12.57
C ARG A 324 -15.96 5.32 13.74
N ARG A 325 -15.66 4.87 14.98
CA ARG A 325 -16.16 5.53 16.19
C ARG A 325 -15.23 5.31 17.39
N GLY A 326 -15.13 6.34 18.23
CA GLY A 326 -14.54 6.23 19.57
C GLY A 326 -15.49 5.53 20.54
N LEU A 327 -14.95 4.70 21.42
CA LEU A 327 -15.75 3.94 22.43
C LEU A 327 -16.23 4.80 23.61
N ALA A 328 -15.62 5.97 23.84
CA ALA A 328 -16.06 6.89 24.87
C ALA A 328 -17.48 7.43 24.57
N ARG A 329 -18.25 7.82 25.61
CA ARG A 329 -19.60 8.38 25.43
C ARG A 329 -19.63 9.59 24.52
N ASP A 330 -18.61 10.44 24.58
CA ASP A 330 -18.40 11.65 23.76
C ASP A 330 -17.51 11.37 22.54
N GLY A 331 -17.20 10.09 22.28
CA GLY A 331 -16.39 9.64 21.15
C GLY A 331 -17.01 10.08 19.83
N LYS A 332 -16.16 10.73 19.04
CA LYS A 332 -16.48 11.15 17.70
C LYS A 332 -16.29 9.96 16.73
N GLY A 333 -16.51 10.19 15.46
CA GLY A 333 -16.34 9.17 14.45
C GLY A 333 -16.44 9.73 13.06
N ALA A 334 -16.46 8.84 12.08
CA ALA A 334 -16.60 9.19 10.67
C ALA A 334 -17.37 8.11 9.92
N ALA A 335 -18.01 8.52 8.84
CA ALA A 335 -18.56 7.66 7.82
C ALA A 335 -17.92 8.02 6.47
N GLN A 336 -17.51 7.01 5.73
CA GLN A 336 -17.02 7.15 4.35
C GLN A 336 -17.80 6.21 3.45
N LEU A 337 -18.28 6.73 2.34
CA LEU A 337 -18.93 5.95 1.29
C LEU A 337 -18.10 6.05 0.02
N ASP A 338 -17.73 4.90 -0.49
CA ASP A 338 -16.95 4.73 -1.70
C ASP A 338 -17.79 4.05 -2.77
N PHE A 339 -17.69 4.54 -3.99
CA PHE A 339 -18.31 3.97 -5.17
C PHE A 339 -17.30 3.84 -6.28
N SER A 340 -17.30 2.70 -6.98
CA SER A 340 -16.48 2.53 -8.17
C SER A 340 -17.21 1.76 -9.28
N ARG A 341 -16.87 2.09 -10.55
CA ARG A 341 -17.35 1.45 -11.76
C ARG A 341 -16.26 1.43 -12.84
N PRO A 342 -16.11 0.36 -13.64
CA PRO A 342 -15.17 0.34 -14.76
C PRO A 342 -15.33 1.55 -15.68
N THR A 343 -14.19 2.10 -16.16
CA THR A 343 -14.22 3.29 -17.02
C THR A 343 -14.72 3.01 -18.43
N GLY A 344 -14.67 1.75 -18.88
CA GLY A 344 -15.01 1.35 -20.24
C GLY A 344 -13.89 1.53 -21.27
N PHE A 345 -12.92 2.43 -21.03
CA PHE A 345 -11.79 2.65 -21.93
C PHE A 345 -10.49 1.96 -21.46
N SER A 346 -10.41 1.50 -20.22
CA SER A 346 -9.28 0.79 -19.68
C SER A 346 -9.73 -0.33 -18.74
N PRO A 347 -9.21 -1.56 -18.90
CA PRO A 347 -9.54 -2.66 -18.00
C PRO A 347 -8.95 -2.47 -16.58
N ASN A 348 -7.97 -1.58 -16.44
CA ASN A 348 -7.23 -1.36 -15.20
C ASN A 348 -7.70 -0.11 -14.44
N LEU A 349 -8.69 0.61 -14.97
CA LEU A 349 -9.20 1.84 -14.37
C LEU A 349 -10.69 1.75 -14.09
N ARG A 350 -11.07 2.26 -12.94
CA ARG A 350 -12.45 2.44 -12.52
C ARG A 350 -12.70 3.92 -12.24
N TRP A 351 -13.86 4.45 -12.60
CA TRP A 351 -14.35 5.69 -12.04
C TRP A 351 -14.51 5.52 -10.54
N TYR A 352 -14.16 6.54 -9.78
CA TYR A 352 -14.20 6.48 -8.33
C TYR A 352 -14.79 7.75 -7.74
N VAL A 353 -15.74 7.56 -6.84
CA VAL A 353 -16.34 8.62 -6.04
C VAL A 353 -16.20 8.27 -4.57
N GLN A 354 -15.73 9.21 -3.78
CA GLN A 354 -15.59 9.09 -2.34
C GLN A 354 -16.36 10.22 -1.65
N TYR A 355 -17.21 9.88 -0.70
CA TYR A 355 -17.83 10.82 0.23
C TYR A 355 -17.37 10.52 1.65
N PHE A 356 -16.92 11.55 2.36
CA PHE A 356 -16.47 11.46 3.75
C PHE A 356 -17.21 12.48 4.60
N ASP A 357 -17.67 12.06 5.77
CA ASP A 357 -18.24 12.94 6.81
C ASP A 357 -17.80 12.48 8.19
N GLY A 358 -17.09 13.34 8.91
CA GLY A 358 -16.66 13.04 10.27
C GLY A 358 -15.31 13.61 10.65
N TYR A 359 -14.64 12.90 11.55
CA TYR A 359 -13.37 13.30 12.16
C TYR A 359 -12.26 12.32 11.77
N GLY A 360 -11.00 12.79 11.90
CA GLY A 360 -9.84 11.94 11.65
C GLY A 360 -9.68 11.54 10.18
N GLU A 361 -10.08 12.38 9.22
CA GLU A 361 -9.77 12.16 7.81
C GLU A 361 -8.26 12.25 7.57
N SER A 362 -7.62 13.23 8.19
CA SER A 362 -6.18 13.43 8.18
C SER A 362 -5.64 13.53 9.61
N LEU A 363 -4.33 13.33 9.79
CA LEU A 363 -3.70 13.42 11.10
C LEU A 363 -3.65 14.87 11.60
N LEU A 364 -3.39 15.81 10.71
CA LEU A 364 -3.28 17.21 11.07
C LEU A 364 -4.62 17.78 11.56
N ASP A 365 -5.71 17.43 10.86
CA ASP A 365 -7.06 17.92 11.13
C ASP A 365 -7.92 16.89 11.89
N PHE A 366 -7.32 15.96 12.65
CA PHE A 366 -8.07 14.85 13.25
C PHE A 366 -9.20 15.32 14.19
N GLN A 367 -9.08 16.51 14.79
CA GLN A 367 -10.07 17.11 15.68
C GLN A 367 -11.15 17.91 14.94
N THR A 368 -10.98 18.16 13.64
CA THR A 368 -11.91 18.94 12.83
C THR A 368 -12.87 18.01 12.10
N ARG A 369 -14.16 18.31 12.13
CA ARG A 369 -15.13 17.61 11.28
C ARG A 369 -14.94 18.07 9.85
N ILE A 370 -14.75 17.12 8.97
CA ILE A 370 -14.60 17.32 7.53
C ILE A 370 -15.78 16.67 6.83
N ARG A 371 -16.42 17.39 5.91
CA ARG A 371 -17.28 16.80 4.88
C ARG A 371 -16.62 17.03 3.54
N ARG A 372 -16.41 15.95 2.82
CA ARG A 372 -15.69 15.96 1.55
C ARG A 372 -16.38 15.08 0.52
N ILE A 373 -16.40 15.55 -0.72
CA ILE A 373 -16.68 14.73 -1.87
C ILE A 373 -15.50 14.75 -2.82
N GLY A 374 -15.08 13.58 -3.30
CA GLY A 374 -14.00 13.43 -4.26
C GLY A 374 -14.46 12.62 -5.47
N VAL A 375 -14.01 13.02 -6.66
CA VAL A 375 -14.29 12.32 -7.92
C VAL A 375 -13.01 12.14 -8.70
N GLY A 376 -12.80 10.94 -9.24
CA GLY A 376 -11.60 10.62 -10.01
C GLY A 376 -11.56 9.18 -10.48
N VAL A 377 -10.38 8.58 -10.38
CA VAL A 377 -10.13 7.22 -10.85
C VAL A 377 -9.44 6.39 -9.79
N MET A 378 -9.63 5.09 -9.88
CA MET A 378 -9.03 4.06 -9.04
C MET A 378 -8.32 3.04 -9.93
N LEU A 379 -7.09 2.64 -9.55
CA LEU A 379 -6.31 1.62 -10.28
C LEU A 379 -6.78 0.21 -9.94
N ASN A 380 -7.13 -0.01 -8.69
CA ASN A 380 -7.65 -1.29 -8.23
C ASN A 380 -8.76 -1.05 -7.24
N ASP A 381 -9.74 -1.89 -7.24
CA ASP A 381 -10.73 -1.94 -6.19
C ASP A 381 -10.23 -2.86 -5.06
N TRP A 382 -10.75 -2.64 -3.86
CA TRP A 382 -10.38 -3.49 -2.74
C TRP A 382 -10.89 -4.92 -2.93
N PHE A 383 -11.89 -5.06 -3.82
CA PHE A 383 -12.42 -6.33 -4.30
C PHE A 383 -12.71 -6.29 -5.80
#